data_cc978f4132be5d355ec259c06cc84e93
#
_entry.id   cc978f4132be5d355ec259c06cc84e93
#
_cell.length_a   1.000
_cell.length_b   1.000
_cell.length_c   1.000
_cell.angle_alpha   90.00
_cell.angle_beta   90.00
_cell.angle_gamma   90.00
#
_symmetry.space_group_name_H-M   'P 1'
#
loop_
_entity.id
_entity.type
_entity.pdbx_description
1 polymer ?
#
loop_
_entity_poly.entity_id
_entity_poly.type
_entity_poly.pdbx_seq_one_letter_code
_entity_poly.pdbx_strand_id
1 'polypeptide(L)'
;MSNPIKTLLHRTRGAGLPPLEEIEQFGADGEEVVCRLLRRHFDRVIRNVVVPHKKGYLEKDLMVICDDVPFIIEIKNWKGEIGARGDVFYQNKENGVHKELKSPVGTTNQFIRRMKEFYDISRPIWGIVVFAEPDCKLTLPEEMDGIALLPLNRLVRFIRARAKEDNSHGYLAFDSDRILRCTRFYSEDSEFCKGILADNHLLCTAKDGTKVRLDTTRLRFITVENQPLLLRDKLYVTYANGAHGVFYNRDAILTVGCLDGSWRKIALNRVRHVVF
;
A
#
# COMPACT_ATOMS: atom_id res chain seq x y z
N MET A 1 -19.42 11.47 9.89
CA MET A 1 -18.22 10.88 10.56
C MET A 1 -16.99 11.46 9.87
N SER A 2 -16.08 12.10 10.61
CA SER A 2 -14.89 12.74 10.02
C SER A 2 -13.89 11.68 9.54
N ASN A 3 -13.40 11.83 8.32
CA ASN A 3 -12.41 10.99 7.70
C ASN A 3 -11.14 10.91 8.57
N PRO A 4 -10.71 9.71 9.02
CA PRO A 4 -9.56 9.57 9.92
C PRO A 4 -8.23 10.06 9.31
N ILE A 5 -8.09 10.05 7.98
CA ILE A 5 -6.93 10.64 7.30
C ILE A 5 -6.98 12.16 7.41
N LYS A 6 -8.17 12.79 7.19
CA LYS A 6 -8.34 14.22 7.42
C LYS A 6 -8.02 14.58 8.88
N THR A 7 -8.47 13.79 9.84
CA THR A 7 -8.20 14.03 11.26
C THR A 7 -6.72 13.89 11.60
N LEU A 8 -6.02 12.92 11.02
CA LEU A 8 -4.59 12.72 11.23
C LEU A 8 -3.76 13.84 10.58
N LEU A 9 -4.11 14.22 9.36
CA LEU A 9 -3.47 15.32 8.63
C LEU A 9 -3.81 16.69 9.25
N HIS A 10 -5.01 16.87 9.80
CA HIS A 10 -5.39 18.07 10.54
C HIS A 10 -4.63 18.23 11.87
N ARG A 11 -4.29 17.14 12.56
CA ARG A 11 -3.50 17.20 13.81
C ARG A 11 -2.04 17.57 13.60
N THR A 12 -1.51 17.41 12.37
CA THR A 12 -0.15 17.83 12.00
C THR A 12 -0.08 19.25 11.41
N ARG A 13 -1.22 19.97 11.35
CA ARG A 13 -1.30 21.29 10.72
C ARG A 13 -0.72 22.41 11.57
N GLY A 14 0.45 22.89 11.11
CA GLY A 14 0.79 24.31 11.10
C GLY A 14 0.73 24.98 9.70
N ALA A 15 0.38 24.26 8.61
CA ALA A 15 0.16 24.83 7.28
C ALA A 15 -0.76 23.92 6.46
N GLY A 16 -1.74 24.47 5.80
CA GLY A 16 -2.79 23.75 5.11
C GLY A 16 -2.29 22.75 4.07
N LEU A 17 -2.77 21.51 4.18
CA LEU A 17 -2.67 20.52 3.10
C LEU A 17 -3.78 20.80 2.10
N PRO A 18 -3.47 20.83 0.79
CA PRO A 18 -4.49 20.85 -0.24
C PRO A 18 -5.28 19.54 -0.24
N PRO A 19 -6.54 19.55 -0.64
CA PRO A 19 -7.31 18.33 -0.79
C PRO A 19 -6.71 17.46 -1.91
N LEU A 20 -6.46 16.19 -1.62
CA LEU A 20 -6.31 15.17 -2.66
C LEU A 20 -7.60 15.13 -3.49
N GLU A 21 -7.52 14.90 -4.78
CA GLU A 21 -8.72 14.77 -5.61
C GLU A 21 -9.67 13.72 -5.03
N GLU A 22 -10.98 13.98 -5.09
CA GLU A 22 -12.00 13.17 -4.39
C GLU A 22 -11.94 11.68 -4.73
N ILE A 23 -11.55 11.32 -5.94
CA ILE A 23 -11.45 9.93 -6.42
C ILE A 23 -10.25 9.20 -5.81
N GLU A 24 -9.08 9.85 -5.74
CA GLU A 24 -7.88 9.28 -5.13
C GLU A 24 -8.04 9.19 -3.61
N GLN A 25 -8.69 10.18 -3.00
CA GLN A 25 -8.98 10.20 -1.58
C GLN A 25 -9.91 9.05 -1.17
N PHE A 26 -10.89 8.71 -2.01
CA PHE A 26 -11.84 7.63 -1.76
C PHE A 26 -11.17 6.25 -1.84
N GLY A 27 -10.26 6.04 -2.80
CA GLY A 27 -9.44 4.83 -2.89
C GLY A 27 -8.50 4.68 -1.70
N ALA A 28 -7.77 5.75 -1.36
CA ALA A 28 -6.85 5.79 -0.22
C ALA A 28 -7.54 5.55 1.14
N ASP A 29 -8.80 5.98 1.30
CA ASP A 29 -9.59 5.71 2.50
C ASP A 29 -9.92 4.22 2.64
N GLY A 30 -10.26 3.54 1.55
CA GLY A 30 -10.54 2.10 1.53
C GLY A 30 -9.28 1.28 1.87
N GLU A 31 -8.14 1.60 1.26
CA GLU A 31 -6.87 0.94 1.55
C GLU A 31 -6.45 1.10 3.02
N GLU A 32 -6.62 2.30 3.58
CA GLU A 32 -6.27 2.57 4.97
C GLU A 32 -7.17 1.82 5.95
N VAL A 33 -8.46 1.74 5.68
CA VAL A 33 -9.41 0.97 6.52
C VAL A 33 -9.03 -0.50 6.53
N VAL A 34 -8.77 -1.10 5.36
CA VAL A 34 -8.37 -2.51 5.24
C VAL A 34 -7.02 -2.75 5.92
N CYS A 35 -6.03 -1.90 5.66
CA CYS A 35 -4.70 -2.02 6.27
C CYS A 35 -4.76 -1.96 7.80
N ARG A 36 -5.54 -1.04 8.36
CA ARG A 36 -5.73 -0.91 9.81
C ARG A 36 -6.44 -2.12 10.41
N LEU A 37 -7.46 -2.65 9.73
CA LEU A 37 -8.12 -3.88 10.15
C LEU A 37 -7.11 -5.03 10.21
N LEU A 38 -6.35 -5.24 9.14
CA LEU A 38 -5.40 -6.35 9.06
C LEU A 38 -4.28 -6.25 10.11
N ARG A 39 -3.73 -5.07 10.36
CA ARG A 39 -2.71 -4.84 11.40
C ARG A 39 -3.16 -5.09 12.82
N ARG A 40 -4.46 -5.10 13.09
CA ARG A 40 -5.00 -5.50 14.41
C ARG A 40 -5.01 -7.03 14.60
N HIS A 41 -4.87 -7.79 13.53
CA HIS A 41 -5.04 -9.24 13.52
C HIS A 41 -3.81 -10.01 13.06
N PHE A 42 -2.87 -9.33 12.36
CA PHE A 42 -1.69 -9.95 11.77
C PHE A 42 -0.48 -9.04 11.97
N ASP A 43 0.65 -9.62 12.35
CA ASP A 43 1.89 -8.89 12.64
C ASP A 43 2.61 -8.45 11.36
N ARG A 44 2.49 -9.25 10.29
CA ARG A 44 3.16 -8.99 9.00
C ARG A 44 2.16 -8.54 7.94
N VAL A 45 1.99 -7.21 7.82
CA VAL A 45 1.16 -6.55 6.80
C VAL A 45 2.03 -5.55 6.02
N ILE A 46 2.27 -5.84 4.75
CA ILE A 46 3.14 -5.09 3.85
C ILE A 46 2.27 -4.34 2.84
N ARG A 47 2.49 -3.04 2.69
CA ARG A 47 1.76 -2.18 1.73
C ARG A 47 2.55 -2.01 0.44
N ASN A 48 1.84 -1.67 -0.63
CA ASN A 48 2.39 -1.25 -1.90
C ASN A 48 3.44 -2.23 -2.44
N VAL A 49 3.10 -3.53 -2.40
CA VAL A 49 4.01 -4.61 -2.81
C VAL A 49 4.21 -4.56 -4.32
N VAL A 50 5.45 -4.66 -4.77
CA VAL A 50 5.79 -4.62 -6.19
C VAL A 50 6.66 -5.80 -6.61
N VAL A 51 6.52 -6.18 -7.88
CA VAL A 51 7.40 -7.16 -8.53
C VAL A 51 7.84 -6.64 -9.90
N PRO A 52 9.09 -6.89 -10.32
CA PRO A 52 9.57 -6.51 -11.65
C PRO A 52 8.76 -7.17 -12.75
N HIS A 53 8.42 -6.41 -13.80
CA HIS A 53 7.70 -6.91 -14.96
C HIS A 53 8.12 -6.18 -16.24
N LYS A 54 8.76 -6.88 -17.17
CA LYS A 54 9.27 -6.30 -18.44
C LYS A 54 10.19 -5.10 -18.14
N LYS A 55 9.79 -3.89 -18.56
CA LYS A 55 10.52 -2.64 -18.33
C LYS A 55 10.06 -1.84 -17.11
N GLY A 56 9.24 -2.43 -16.23
CA GLY A 56 8.69 -1.73 -15.08
C GLY A 56 8.35 -2.69 -13.95
N TYR A 57 7.27 -2.40 -13.24
CA TYR A 57 6.82 -3.16 -12.08
C TYR A 57 5.31 -3.35 -12.10
N LEU A 58 4.84 -4.48 -11.53
CA LEU A 58 3.44 -4.64 -11.13
C LEU A 58 3.33 -4.30 -9.65
N GLU A 59 2.23 -3.66 -9.25
CA GLU A 59 1.94 -3.25 -7.88
C GLU A 59 0.66 -3.91 -7.38
N LYS A 60 0.63 -4.25 -6.07
CA LYS A 60 -0.55 -4.67 -5.31
C LYS A 60 -0.64 -3.93 -3.99
N ASP A 61 -1.86 -3.68 -3.56
CA ASP A 61 -2.15 -2.80 -2.42
C ASP A 61 -1.56 -3.34 -1.12
N LEU A 62 -1.78 -4.64 -0.83
CA LEU A 62 -1.31 -5.27 0.40
C LEU A 62 -0.82 -6.69 0.19
N MET A 63 0.10 -7.10 1.06
CA MET A 63 0.44 -8.48 1.33
C MET A 63 0.32 -8.74 2.83
N VAL A 64 -0.32 -9.84 3.18
CA VAL A 64 -0.39 -10.34 4.57
C VAL A 64 0.32 -11.67 4.64
N ILE A 65 1.07 -11.89 5.71
CA ILE A 65 1.65 -13.20 6.03
C ILE A 65 1.04 -13.66 7.34
N CYS A 66 0.27 -14.74 7.27
CA CYS A 66 -0.38 -15.38 8.41
C CYS A 66 0.16 -16.80 8.54
N ASP A 67 0.78 -17.12 9.69
CA ASP A 67 1.38 -18.44 9.92
C ASP A 67 2.30 -18.88 8.77
N ASP A 68 3.16 -17.96 8.31
CA ASP A 68 4.06 -18.10 7.17
C ASP A 68 3.37 -18.26 5.79
N VAL A 69 2.06 -18.25 5.71
CA VAL A 69 1.30 -18.30 4.45
C VAL A 69 1.14 -16.90 3.86
N PRO A 70 1.58 -16.64 2.62
CA PRO A 70 1.46 -15.33 1.98
C PRO A 70 0.11 -15.16 1.28
N PHE A 71 -0.50 -13.99 1.50
CA PHE A 71 -1.76 -13.54 0.87
C PHE A 71 -1.51 -12.22 0.14
N ILE A 72 -1.82 -12.17 -1.15
CA ILE A 72 -1.83 -10.93 -1.94
C ILE A 72 -3.26 -10.40 -1.99
N ILE A 73 -3.42 -9.13 -1.62
CA ILE A 73 -4.73 -8.50 -1.48
C ILE A 73 -4.80 -7.29 -2.41
N GLU A 74 -5.78 -7.30 -3.27
CA GLU A 74 -6.23 -6.16 -4.06
C GLU A 74 -7.48 -5.57 -3.43
N ILE A 75 -7.50 -4.26 -3.20
CA ILE A 75 -8.60 -3.56 -2.54
C ILE A 75 -9.44 -2.82 -3.57
N LYS A 76 -10.75 -3.01 -3.52
CA LYS A 76 -11.70 -2.30 -4.36
C LYS A 76 -12.73 -1.57 -3.48
N ASN A 77 -12.73 -0.24 -3.60
CA ASN A 77 -13.68 0.62 -2.89
C ASN A 77 -14.85 0.99 -3.82
N TRP A 78 -15.52 -0.02 -4.39
CA TRP A 78 -16.59 0.16 -5.36
C TRP A 78 -17.95 0.15 -4.68
N LYS A 79 -18.81 1.15 -5.02
CA LYS A 79 -20.18 1.29 -4.51
C LYS A 79 -21.20 0.65 -5.43
N GLY A 80 -22.33 0.24 -4.86
CA GLY A 80 -23.45 -0.33 -5.58
C GLY A 80 -23.32 -1.82 -5.85
N GLU A 81 -23.97 -2.33 -6.88
CA GLU A 81 -23.94 -3.73 -7.24
C GLU A 81 -22.74 -4.04 -8.14
N ILE A 82 -21.96 -5.03 -7.75
CA ILE A 82 -20.79 -5.51 -8.50
C ILE A 82 -21.02 -6.93 -8.96
N GLY A 83 -20.90 -7.14 -10.26
CA GLY A 83 -21.00 -8.46 -10.89
C GLY A 83 -19.91 -8.69 -11.93
N ALA A 84 -19.94 -9.89 -12.55
CA ALA A 84 -19.05 -10.23 -13.66
C ALA A 84 -19.80 -11.03 -14.73
N ARG A 85 -19.35 -10.87 -15.98
CA ARG A 85 -19.75 -11.73 -17.12
C ARG A 85 -18.47 -12.20 -17.80
N GLY A 86 -18.08 -13.45 -17.55
CA GLY A 86 -16.76 -13.92 -17.91
C GLY A 86 -15.69 -13.07 -17.22
N ASP A 87 -14.71 -12.59 -17.96
CA ASP A 87 -13.60 -11.77 -17.45
C ASP A 87 -13.92 -10.28 -17.28
N VAL A 88 -15.14 -9.83 -17.64
CA VAL A 88 -15.55 -8.44 -17.56
C VAL A 88 -16.33 -8.21 -16.28
N PHE A 89 -15.79 -7.37 -15.40
CA PHE A 89 -16.50 -6.88 -14.22
C PHE A 89 -17.37 -5.70 -14.59
N TYR A 90 -18.50 -5.55 -13.89
CA TYR A 90 -19.36 -4.39 -14.05
C TYR A 90 -19.81 -3.84 -12.69
N GLN A 91 -20.09 -2.56 -12.68
CA GLN A 91 -20.63 -1.82 -11.55
C GLN A 91 -21.96 -1.17 -11.95
N ASN A 92 -23.03 -1.49 -11.23
CA ASN A 92 -24.30 -0.81 -11.31
C ASN A 92 -24.46 0.12 -10.11
N LYS A 93 -24.49 1.42 -10.35
CA LYS A 93 -24.71 2.41 -9.30
C LYS A 93 -26.20 2.68 -9.12
N GLU A 94 -26.61 3.10 -7.92
CA GLU A 94 -28.01 3.43 -7.60
C GLU A 94 -28.63 4.51 -8.50
N ASN A 95 -27.81 5.40 -9.06
CA ASN A 95 -28.23 6.43 -10.02
C ASN A 95 -28.40 5.90 -11.46
N GLY A 96 -28.42 4.59 -11.67
CA GLY A 96 -28.57 3.94 -12.98
C GLY A 96 -27.32 3.92 -13.86
N VAL A 97 -26.18 4.41 -13.37
CA VAL A 97 -24.92 4.36 -14.12
C VAL A 97 -24.39 2.94 -14.12
N HIS A 98 -24.22 2.39 -15.34
CA HIS A 98 -23.55 1.11 -15.59
C HIS A 98 -22.12 1.38 -16.08
N LYS A 99 -21.13 0.72 -15.46
CA LYS A 99 -19.72 0.88 -15.83
C LYS A 99 -19.05 -0.50 -15.93
N GLU A 100 -18.42 -0.77 -17.07
CA GLU A 100 -17.51 -1.89 -17.20
C GLU A 100 -16.18 -1.58 -16.54
N LEU A 101 -15.61 -2.59 -15.86
CA LEU A 101 -14.41 -2.48 -15.07
C LEU A 101 -13.39 -3.53 -15.49
N LYS A 102 -12.12 -3.19 -15.44
CA LYS A 102 -11.05 -4.15 -15.67
C LYS A 102 -11.08 -5.20 -14.55
N SER A 103 -10.96 -6.49 -14.93
CA SER A 103 -10.92 -7.59 -13.98
C SER A 103 -9.76 -7.45 -12.99
N PRO A 104 -10.03 -7.37 -11.69
CA PRO A 104 -8.98 -7.42 -10.67
C PRO A 104 -8.40 -8.83 -10.50
N VAL A 105 -9.13 -9.87 -10.90
CA VAL A 105 -8.73 -11.28 -10.83
C VAL A 105 -7.52 -11.54 -11.72
N GLY A 106 -7.62 -11.21 -13.01
CA GLY A 106 -6.54 -11.42 -13.97
C GLY A 106 -5.26 -10.68 -13.59
N THR A 107 -5.38 -9.43 -13.10
CA THR A 107 -4.20 -8.65 -12.65
C THR A 107 -3.58 -9.23 -11.37
N THR A 108 -4.38 -9.77 -10.47
CA THR A 108 -3.88 -10.41 -9.24
C THR A 108 -3.18 -11.72 -9.55
N ASN A 109 -3.73 -12.55 -10.43
CA ASN A 109 -3.08 -13.78 -10.89
C ASN A 109 -1.76 -13.51 -11.61
N GLN A 110 -1.72 -12.48 -12.47
CA GLN A 110 -0.47 -12.06 -13.13
C GLN A 110 0.58 -11.64 -12.10
N PHE A 111 0.20 -10.89 -11.08
CA PHE A 111 1.11 -10.46 -10.01
C PHE A 111 1.65 -11.66 -9.24
N ILE A 112 0.79 -12.57 -8.78
CA ILE A 112 1.18 -13.79 -8.04
C ILE A 112 2.15 -14.64 -8.84
N ARG A 113 1.86 -14.88 -10.12
CA ARG A 113 2.75 -15.63 -10.99
C ARG A 113 4.13 -14.98 -11.07
N ARG A 114 4.20 -13.66 -11.31
CA ARG A 114 5.46 -12.91 -11.37
C ARG A 114 6.20 -12.90 -10.04
N MET A 115 5.48 -12.79 -8.93
CA MET A 115 6.06 -12.86 -7.61
C MET A 115 6.70 -14.21 -7.34
N LYS A 116 6.03 -15.31 -7.68
CA LYS A 116 6.58 -16.67 -7.58
C LYS A 116 7.83 -16.84 -8.42
N GLU A 117 7.82 -16.39 -9.67
CA GLU A 117 8.97 -16.45 -10.58
C GLU A 117 10.16 -15.60 -10.04
N PHE A 118 9.92 -14.37 -9.59
CA PHE A 118 10.99 -13.45 -9.21
C PHE A 118 11.67 -13.83 -7.88
N TYR A 119 10.89 -14.31 -6.91
CA TYR A 119 11.40 -14.67 -5.58
C TYR A 119 11.67 -16.17 -5.43
N ASP A 120 11.49 -16.95 -6.49
CA ASP A 120 11.61 -18.43 -6.46
C ASP A 120 10.73 -19.08 -5.38
N ILE A 121 9.45 -18.70 -5.35
CA ILE A 121 8.50 -19.16 -4.34
C ILE A 121 7.77 -20.40 -4.86
N SER A 122 8.08 -21.57 -4.31
CA SER A 122 7.43 -22.84 -4.66
C SER A 122 6.09 -23.05 -3.96
N ARG A 123 5.88 -22.48 -2.77
CA ARG A 123 4.64 -22.61 -2.00
C ARG A 123 3.46 -21.84 -2.63
N PRO A 124 2.21 -22.17 -2.29
CA PRO A 124 1.05 -21.38 -2.67
C PRO A 124 1.15 -19.92 -2.17
N ILE A 125 0.67 -18.99 -3.00
CA ILE A 125 0.37 -17.61 -2.63
C ILE A 125 -1.12 -17.43 -2.91
N TRP A 126 -1.88 -17.06 -1.89
CA TRP A 126 -3.33 -16.86 -2.00
C TRP A 126 -3.64 -15.46 -2.51
N GLY A 127 -4.50 -15.35 -3.52
CA GLY A 127 -4.98 -14.08 -4.03
C GLY A 127 -6.35 -13.74 -3.47
N ILE A 128 -6.54 -12.49 -3.09
CA ILE A 128 -7.81 -11.97 -2.58
C ILE A 128 -8.11 -10.63 -3.25
N VAL A 129 -9.32 -10.46 -3.74
CA VAL A 129 -9.92 -9.16 -4.04
C VAL A 129 -10.91 -8.85 -2.93
N VAL A 130 -10.66 -7.81 -2.16
CA VAL A 130 -11.56 -7.38 -1.09
C VAL A 130 -12.32 -6.12 -1.49
N PHE A 131 -13.63 -6.15 -1.30
CA PHE A 131 -14.51 -5.02 -1.52
C PHE A 131 -14.71 -4.30 -0.19
N ALA A 132 -14.08 -3.11 -0.06
CA ALA A 132 -13.98 -2.38 1.19
C ALA A 132 -15.21 -1.51 1.50
N GLU A 133 -16.01 -1.18 0.48
CA GLU A 133 -17.20 -0.36 0.64
C GLU A 133 -18.33 -1.15 1.33
N PRO A 134 -18.85 -0.70 2.48
CA PRO A 134 -19.89 -1.43 3.23
C PRO A 134 -21.20 -1.66 2.45
N ASP A 135 -21.55 -0.69 1.57
CA ASP A 135 -22.79 -0.73 0.79
C ASP A 135 -22.63 -1.47 -0.55
N CYS A 136 -21.49 -2.14 -0.75
CA CYS A 136 -21.23 -2.93 -1.94
C CYS A 136 -22.05 -4.23 -1.93
N LYS A 137 -22.87 -4.44 -2.94
CA LYS A 137 -23.63 -5.68 -3.15
C LYS A 137 -22.88 -6.55 -4.17
N LEU A 138 -22.38 -7.69 -3.74
CA LEU A 138 -21.64 -8.61 -4.60
C LEU A 138 -22.61 -9.65 -5.19
N THR A 139 -22.72 -9.67 -6.53
CA THR A 139 -23.35 -10.71 -7.33
C THR A 139 -22.30 -11.57 -8.05
N LEU A 140 -21.20 -11.83 -7.34
CA LEU A 140 -20.02 -12.55 -7.79
C LEU A 140 -19.94 -13.92 -7.10
N PRO A 141 -19.31 -14.92 -7.72
CA PRO A 141 -18.91 -16.13 -6.99
C PRO A 141 -17.89 -15.76 -5.90
N GLU A 142 -17.78 -16.61 -4.88
CA GLU A 142 -16.81 -16.41 -3.80
C GLU A 142 -15.33 -16.55 -4.26
N GLU A 143 -15.12 -17.22 -5.40
CA GLU A 143 -13.81 -17.45 -6.01
C GLU A 143 -13.91 -17.43 -7.54
N MET A 144 -12.92 -16.83 -8.21
CA MET A 144 -12.75 -16.87 -9.65
C MET A 144 -11.26 -17.09 -9.95
N ASP A 145 -10.95 -18.10 -10.77
CA ASP A 145 -9.58 -18.43 -11.19
C ASP A 145 -8.57 -18.53 -10.02
N GLY A 146 -9.01 -19.10 -8.88
CA GLY A 146 -8.18 -19.24 -7.68
C GLY A 146 -8.00 -17.95 -6.86
N ILE A 147 -8.72 -16.87 -7.20
CA ILE A 147 -8.75 -15.61 -6.45
C ILE A 147 -10.05 -15.50 -5.67
N ALA A 148 -9.96 -15.34 -4.36
CA ALA A 148 -11.13 -15.13 -3.51
C ALA A 148 -11.70 -13.71 -3.69
N LEU A 149 -13.02 -13.61 -3.78
CA LEU A 149 -13.77 -12.35 -3.95
C LEU A 149 -14.60 -12.11 -2.69
N LEU A 150 -14.16 -11.21 -1.82
CA LEU A 150 -14.70 -11.12 -0.46
C LEU A 150 -15.16 -9.71 -0.09
N PRO A 151 -16.29 -9.57 0.61
CA PRO A 151 -16.58 -8.35 1.35
C PRO A 151 -15.61 -8.23 2.56
N LEU A 152 -15.37 -6.99 2.99
CA LEU A 152 -14.39 -6.68 4.04
C LEU A 152 -14.59 -7.47 5.34
N ASN A 153 -15.85 -7.69 5.75
CA ASN A 153 -16.18 -8.37 6.99
C ASN A 153 -15.81 -9.87 7.01
N ARG A 154 -15.53 -10.48 5.84
CA ARG A 154 -15.10 -11.88 5.73
C ARG A 154 -13.58 -12.05 5.65
N LEU A 155 -12.84 -10.96 5.41
CA LEU A 155 -11.41 -10.99 5.07
C LEU A 155 -10.55 -11.69 6.14
N VAL A 156 -10.63 -11.26 7.39
CA VAL A 156 -9.79 -11.79 8.49
C VAL A 156 -10.07 -13.28 8.72
N ARG A 157 -11.35 -13.67 8.73
CA ARG A 157 -11.74 -15.07 8.91
C ARG A 157 -11.22 -15.95 7.77
N PHE A 158 -11.33 -15.47 6.54
CA PHE A 158 -10.84 -16.19 5.36
C PHE A 158 -9.33 -16.43 5.43
N ILE A 159 -8.52 -15.38 5.72
CA ILE A 159 -7.05 -15.48 5.82
C ILE A 159 -6.67 -16.53 6.88
N ARG A 160 -7.27 -16.49 8.08
CA ARG A 160 -6.96 -17.44 9.15
C ARG A 160 -7.34 -18.88 8.79
N ALA A 161 -8.48 -19.09 8.16
CA ALA A 161 -8.91 -20.41 7.75
C ALA A 161 -7.97 -21.02 6.71
N ARG A 162 -7.61 -20.25 5.66
CA ARG A 162 -6.70 -20.70 4.61
C ARG A 162 -5.28 -20.90 5.11
N ALA A 163 -4.77 -20.05 6.01
CA ALA A 163 -3.46 -20.23 6.61
C ALA A 163 -3.37 -21.55 7.40
N LYS A 164 -4.42 -21.87 8.17
CA LYS A 164 -4.49 -23.13 8.90
C LYS A 164 -4.51 -24.36 7.98
N GLU A 165 -5.26 -24.31 6.88
CA GLU A 165 -5.31 -25.38 5.87
C GLU A 165 -3.93 -25.57 5.23
N ASP A 166 -3.28 -24.49 4.80
CA ASP A 166 -2.00 -24.51 4.06
C ASP A 166 -0.83 -24.98 4.94
N ASN A 167 -0.80 -24.60 6.21
CA ASN A 167 0.27 -25.01 7.15
C ASN A 167 0.34 -26.52 7.39
N SER A 168 -0.72 -27.26 7.10
CA SER A 168 -0.70 -28.74 7.19
C SER A 168 0.26 -29.38 6.17
N HIS A 169 0.75 -28.64 5.18
CA HIS A 169 1.62 -29.12 4.10
C HIS A 169 3.12 -28.97 4.37
N GLY A 170 3.54 -28.38 5.49
CA GLY A 170 4.95 -28.32 5.92
C GLY A 170 5.89 -27.49 5.02
N TYR A 171 5.38 -26.41 4.41
CA TYR A 171 6.21 -25.50 3.61
C TYR A 171 7.25 -24.76 4.49
N LEU A 172 8.38 -24.37 3.88
CA LEU A 172 9.37 -23.53 4.52
C LEU A 172 8.80 -22.14 4.84
N ALA A 173 9.32 -21.50 5.90
CA ALA A 173 8.93 -20.15 6.29
C ALA A 173 9.10 -19.16 5.12
N PHE A 174 8.14 -18.24 4.98
CA PHE A 174 8.16 -17.23 3.94
C PHE A 174 9.03 -16.03 4.38
N ASP A 175 10.11 -15.77 3.63
CA ASP A 175 10.99 -14.62 3.86
C ASP A 175 10.36 -13.34 3.32
N SER A 176 9.74 -12.57 4.20
CA SER A 176 9.08 -11.30 3.86
C SER A 176 10.02 -10.11 3.74
N ASP A 177 11.25 -10.22 4.24
CA ASP A 177 12.18 -9.08 4.31
C ASP A 177 12.75 -8.73 2.92
N ARG A 178 12.67 -9.68 1.99
CA ARG A 178 13.07 -9.52 0.59
C ARG A 178 12.01 -8.84 -0.28
N ILE A 179 10.79 -8.64 0.23
CA ILE A 179 9.67 -8.12 -0.56
C ILE A 179 9.85 -6.64 -0.86
N LEU A 180 9.88 -6.29 -2.14
CA LEU A 180 9.97 -4.92 -2.62
C LEU A 180 8.67 -4.17 -2.39
N ARG A 181 8.78 -2.87 -2.05
CA ARG A 181 7.65 -1.96 -1.82
C ARG A 181 7.77 -0.70 -2.65
N CYS A 182 6.64 -0.18 -3.07
CA CYS A 182 6.56 1.08 -3.77
C CYS A 182 6.45 2.23 -2.78
N THR A 183 7.32 3.22 -2.92
CA THR A 183 7.28 4.49 -2.20
C THR A 183 6.73 5.56 -3.13
N ARG A 184 5.82 6.40 -2.63
CA ARG A 184 5.17 7.48 -3.38
C ARG A 184 5.62 8.83 -2.88
N PHE A 185 5.95 9.73 -3.79
CA PHE A 185 6.47 11.07 -3.52
C PHE A 185 5.50 12.13 -4.03
N TYR A 186 5.13 13.05 -3.16
CA TYR A 186 4.20 14.12 -3.44
C TYR A 186 4.89 15.48 -3.35
N SER A 187 4.68 16.33 -4.34
CA SER A 187 4.88 17.77 -4.25
C SER A 187 3.68 18.41 -3.53
N GLU A 188 3.52 19.72 -3.57
CA GLU A 188 2.46 20.39 -2.80
C GLU A 188 1.07 19.80 -3.05
N ASP A 189 0.73 19.44 -4.29
CA ASP A 189 -0.63 19.07 -4.68
C ASP A 189 -0.78 17.73 -5.43
N SER A 190 0.33 17.08 -5.84
CA SER A 190 0.24 15.88 -6.69
C SER A 190 1.36 14.87 -6.46
N GLU A 191 1.06 13.60 -6.70
CA GLU A 191 2.08 12.56 -6.84
C GLU A 191 2.91 12.85 -8.10
N PHE A 192 4.22 13.06 -7.95
CA PHE A 192 5.12 13.32 -9.07
C PHE A 192 6.08 12.17 -9.36
N CYS A 193 6.26 11.26 -8.41
CA CYS A 193 7.09 10.08 -8.58
C CYS A 193 6.61 8.95 -7.67
N LYS A 194 6.68 7.73 -8.17
CA LYS A 194 6.56 6.52 -7.39
C LYS A 194 7.57 5.48 -7.84
N GLY A 195 8.03 4.64 -6.92
CA GLY A 195 9.01 3.61 -7.23
C GLY A 195 9.59 2.94 -5.99
N ILE A 196 10.65 2.17 -6.19
CA ILE A 196 11.34 1.42 -5.15
C ILE A 196 12.56 2.21 -4.69
N LEU A 197 12.72 2.38 -3.38
CA LEU A 197 13.93 2.97 -2.83
C LEU A 197 15.14 2.06 -3.07
N ALA A 198 16.25 2.63 -3.52
CA ALA A 198 17.52 1.90 -3.66
C ALA A 198 18.13 1.54 -2.30
N ASP A 199 17.84 2.33 -1.26
CA ASP A 199 18.25 2.08 0.13
C ASP A 199 17.02 2.21 1.05
N ASN A 200 16.79 1.22 1.87
CA ASN A 200 15.71 1.22 2.86
C ASN A 200 16.03 2.05 4.12
N HIS A 201 16.98 2.96 4.04
CA HIS A 201 17.36 3.80 5.16
C HIS A 201 17.45 5.28 4.78
N LEU A 202 17.02 6.12 5.70
CA LEU A 202 17.14 7.57 5.61
C LEU A 202 18.01 8.09 6.76
N LEU A 203 19.10 8.77 6.42
CA LEU A 203 19.96 9.41 7.43
C LEU A 203 19.35 10.74 7.85
N CYS A 204 19.13 10.90 9.14
CA CYS A 204 18.55 12.09 9.76
C CYS A 204 19.32 12.50 10.99
N THR A 205 19.00 13.67 11.54
CA THR A 205 19.53 14.17 12.80
C THR A 205 18.36 14.33 13.78
N ALA A 206 18.46 13.78 14.98
CA ALA A 206 17.49 14.00 16.04
C ALA A 206 17.60 15.44 16.61
N LYS A 207 16.65 15.84 17.45
CA LYS A 207 16.61 17.19 18.02
C LYS A 207 17.85 17.55 18.85
N ASP A 208 18.46 16.57 19.50
CA ASP A 208 19.66 16.68 20.30
C ASP A 208 20.97 16.67 19.49
N GLY A 209 20.89 16.60 18.16
CA GLY A 209 22.04 16.54 17.26
C GLY A 209 22.54 15.14 16.94
N THR A 210 21.98 14.09 17.56
CA THR A 210 22.36 12.71 17.29
C THR A 210 22.00 12.30 15.88
N LYS A 211 22.93 11.67 15.16
CA LYS A 211 22.65 11.08 13.84
C LYS A 211 21.86 9.78 13.99
N VAL A 212 20.75 9.68 13.28
CA VAL A 212 19.84 8.54 13.31
C VAL A 212 19.67 8.00 11.89
N ARG A 213 19.69 6.68 11.77
CA ARG A 213 19.36 5.97 10.54
C ARG A 213 17.93 5.42 10.67
N LEU A 214 16.98 6.06 9.99
CA LEU A 214 15.59 5.61 9.96
C LEU A 214 15.43 4.47 8.98
N ASP A 215 14.90 3.35 9.46
CA ASP A 215 14.48 2.23 8.62
C ASP A 215 13.16 2.57 7.93
N THR A 216 13.20 2.84 6.63
CA THR A 216 12.02 3.22 5.83
C THR A 216 10.98 2.11 5.77
N THR A 217 11.36 0.86 6.03
CA THR A 217 10.43 -0.28 6.05
C THR A 217 9.43 -0.20 7.22
N ARG A 218 9.79 0.53 8.27
CA ARG A 218 8.96 0.76 9.46
C ARG A 218 8.18 2.06 9.39
N LEU A 219 8.35 2.83 8.34
CA LEU A 219 7.67 4.12 8.17
C LEU A 219 6.34 3.92 7.44
N ARG A 220 5.42 4.82 7.73
CA ARG A 220 4.15 4.96 7.04
C ARG A 220 4.18 6.17 6.11
N PHE A 221 4.56 7.33 6.64
CA PHE A 221 4.80 8.52 5.83
C PHE A 221 5.76 9.51 6.51
N ILE A 222 6.30 10.39 5.71
CA ILE A 222 7.08 11.56 6.14
C ILE A 222 6.41 12.80 5.57
N THR A 223 6.21 13.82 6.39
CA THR A 223 5.90 15.18 5.95
C THR A 223 7.17 16.02 6.07
N VAL A 224 7.53 16.73 5.01
CA VAL A 224 8.72 17.58 4.94
C VAL A 224 8.31 19.04 5.07
N GLU A 225 8.91 19.74 6.03
CA GLU A 225 8.79 21.18 6.23
C GLU A 225 10.14 21.83 5.95
N ASN A 226 10.23 22.56 4.84
CA ASN A 226 11.45 23.28 4.48
C ASN A 226 11.70 24.43 5.43
N GLN A 227 12.90 24.51 5.98
CA GLN A 227 13.36 25.59 6.87
C GLN A 227 14.56 26.30 6.25
N PRO A 228 14.36 27.15 5.22
CA PRO A 228 15.46 27.71 4.42
C PRO A 228 16.41 28.58 5.23
N LEU A 229 15.92 29.31 6.24
CA LEU A 229 16.75 30.11 7.13
C LEU A 229 17.69 29.29 8.01
N LEU A 230 17.35 28.04 8.28
CA LEU A 230 18.16 27.13 9.09
C LEU A 230 18.98 26.16 8.22
N LEU A 231 18.90 26.28 6.90
CA LEU A 231 19.55 25.40 5.91
C LEU A 231 19.32 23.91 6.21
N ARG A 232 18.11 23.56 6.62
CA ARG A 232 17.70 22.18 6.92
C ARG A 232 16.20 22.00 6.71
N ASP A 233 15.80 20.74 6.48
CA ASP A 233 14.42 20.33 6.41
C ASP A 233 14.02 19.66 7.72
N LYS A 234 12.82 19.94 8.20
CA LYS A 234 12.22 19.28 9.35
C LYS A 234 11.31 18.18 8.85
N LEU A 235 11.52 16.97 9.34
CA LEU A 235 10.83 15.78 8.94
C LEU A 235 9.89 15.33 10.06
N TYR A 236 8.59 15.35 9.81
CA TYR A 236 7.59 14.74 10.67
C TYR A 236 7.36 13.31 10.21
N VAL A 237 7.83 12.36 10.98
CA VAL A 237 7.81 10.94 10.64
C VAL A 237 6.68 10.25 11.36
N THR A 238 5.86 9.48 10.65
CA THR A 238 4.88 8.57 11.22
C THR A 238 5.27 7.14 10.92
N TYR A 239 5.42 6.36 11.98
CA TYR A 239 5.75 4.94 11.89
C TYR A 239 4.52 4.08 11.61
N ALA A 240 4.73 2.87 11.12
CA ALA A 240 3.67 1.91 10.83
C ALA A 240 2.81 1.54 12.06
N ASN A 241 3.39 1.56 13.25
CA ASN A 241 2.70 1.33 14.54
C ASN A 241 1.95 2.56 15.07
N GLY A 242 1.94 3.68 14.34
CA GLY A 242 1.28 4.93 14.74
C GLY A 242 2.13 5.86 15.61
N ALA A 243 3.33 5.47 16.01
CA ALA A 243 4.25 6.37 16.70
C ALA A 243 4.69 7.52 15.80
N HIS A 244 5.08 8.64 16.40
CA HIS A 244 5.54 9.84 15.70
C HIS A 244 6.93 10.23 16.15
N GLY A 245 7.70 10.83 15.23
CA GLY A 245 9.01 11.38 15.50
C GLY A 245 9.24 12.68 14.72
N VAL A 246 10.15 13.51 15.22
CA VAL A 246 10.62 14.72 14.53
C VAL A 246 12.12 14.61 14.35
N PHE A 247 12.56 14.72 13.10
CA PHE A 247 13.96 14.65 12.72
C PHE A 247 14.30 15.84 11.82
N TYR A 248 15.57 16.00 11.58
CA TYR A 248 16.08 17.05 10.70
C TYR A 248 16.98 16.41 9.64
N ASN A 249 16.97 16.99 8.46
CA ASN A 249 17.85 16.58 7.39
C ASN A 249 18.43 17.81 6.68
N ARG A 250 19.61 17.63 6.08
CA ARG A 250 20.26 18.61 5.24
C ARG A 250 20.65 17.88 3.95
N ASP A 251 20.07 18.32 2.84
CA ASP A 251 20.43 17.84 1.49
C ASP A 251 20.25 16.32 1.26
N ALA A 252 19.22 15.66 1.91
CA ALA A 252 18.96 14.27 1.62
C ALA A 252 18.47 14.06 0.18
N ILE A 253 19.12 13.12 -0.48
CA ILE A 253 18.73 12.65 -1.81
C ILE A 253 18.33 11.18 -1.69
N LEU A 254 17.10 10.86 -2.11
CA LEU A 254 16.62 9.49 -2.24
C LEU A 254 16.81 9.03 -3.69
N THR A 255 17.40 7.85 -3.87
CA THR A 255 17.48 7.20 -5.18
C THR A 255 16.30 6.25 -5.34
N VAL A 256 15.54 6.43 -6.40
CA VAL A 256 14.28 5.73 -6.65
C VAL A 256 14.32 5.05 -8.01
N GLY A 257 14.12 3.74 -8.04
CA GLY A 257 13.82 3.00 -9.26
C GLY A 257 12.34 3.16 -9.59
N CYS A 258 12.01 3.95 -10.61
CA CYS A 258 10.65 4.24 -11.00
C CYS A 258 9.95 3.03 -11.63
N LEU A 259 8.61 2.99 -11.59
CA LEU A 259 7.82 1.89 -12.13
C LEU A 259 7.95 1.72 -13.66
N ASP A 260 8.42 2.76 -14.36
CA ASP A 260 8.76 2.72 -15.79
C ASP A 260 10.15 2.13 -16.10
N GLY A 261 10.89 1.75 -15.06
CA GLY A 261 12.24 1.20 -15.14
C GLY A 261 13.36 2.24 -15.14
N SER A 262 13.04 3.54 -15.08
CA SER A 262 14.04 4.61 -14.94
C SER A 262 14.52 4.75 -13.50
N TRP A 263 15.69 5.37 -13.31
CA TRP A 263 16.22 5.74 -12.00
C TRP A 263 16.18 7.24 -11.83
N ARG A 264 15.71 7.71 -10.67
CA ARG A 264 15.65 9.13 -10.32
C ARG A 264 16.31 9.41 -8.98
N LYS A 265 16.94 10.57 -8.88
CA LYS A 265 17.41 11.15 -7.62
C LYS A 265 16.43 12.22 -7.19
N ILE A 266 15.82 12.04 -6.02
CA ILE A 266 14.82 12.95 -5.48
C ILE A 266 15.41 13.63 -4.24
N ALA A 267 15.59 14.94 -4.32
CA ALA A 267 15.99 15.74 -3.17
C ALA A 267 14.77 15.94 -2.25
N LEU A 268 14.89 15.63 -0.96
CA LEU A 268 13.78 15.72 0.01
C LEU A 268 13.23 17.15 0.15
N ASN A 269 14.05 18.17 -0.07
CA ASN A 269 13.62 19.58 -0.05
C ASN A 269 12.62 19.95 -1.18
N ARG A 270 12.44 19.08 -2.17
CA ARG A 270 11.43 19.20 -3.25
C ARG A 270 10.18 18.38 -3.01
N VAL A 271 10.13 17.67 -1.90
CA VAL A 271 9.05 16.76 -1.54
C VAL A 271 8.25 17.36 -0.40
N ARG A 272 6.93 17.29 -0.47
CA ARG A 272 6.06 17.67 0.65
C ARG A 272 5.69 16.45 1.49
N HIS A 273 5.42 15.33 0.85
CA HIS A 273 5.06 14.08 1.51
C HIS A 273 5.73 12.89 0.82
N VAL A 274 6.14 11.91 1.63
CA VAL A 274 6.57 10.58 1.20
C VAL A 274 5.67 9.54 1.87
N VAL A 275 5.08 8.65 1.09
CA VAL A 275 4.24 7.54 1.56
C VAL A 275 4.96 6.22 1.26
N PHE A 276 5.15 5.39 2.30
CA PHE A 276 5.88 4.12 2.24
C PHE A 276 4.95 2.92 2.25
#